data_c976115d800f4db9dee69a2af4d6cd12
#
_entry.id   c976115d800f4db9dee69a2af4d6cd12
#
_cell.length_a   1.000
_cell.length_b   1.000
_cell.length_c   1.000
_cell.angle_alpha   90.00
_cell.angle_beta   90.00
_cell.angle_gamma   90.00
#
_symmetry.space_group_name_H-M   'P 1'
#
loop_
_entity.id
_entity.type
_entity.pdbx_description
1 polymer ?
#
loop_
_entity_poly.entity_id
_entity_poly.type
_entity_poly.pdbx_seq_one_letter_code
_entity_poly.pdbx_strand_id
1 'polypeptide(L)'
;MTSKKERAPAERLENVRFSPIRTILEKAREMERTGGKVISFGVGEPDFPTPAPIKQATAEALAHDRTHYSSNRGVLELRQEISGLLKRSTGLTYDPVEEILVTTGGAEAIHHAFTAFLDPGDEVIIPTPAFVNYENAVRLCGAVPVLLPLHP
;
A
#
# COMPACT_ATOMS: atom_id res chain seq x y z
N MET A 1 -9.84 37.58 22.54
CA MET A 1 -10.20 36.39 21.77
C MET A 1 -9.26 36.28 20.59
N THR A 2 -8.19 35.49 20.70
CA THR A 2 -7.24 35.25 19.60
C THR A 2 -7.91 34.32 18.59
N SER A 3 -8.21 34.82 17.41
CA SER A 3 -8.64 34.01 16.26
C SER A 3 -7.67 32.84 16.07
N LYS A 4 -8.16 31.61 16.23
CA LYS A 4 -7.41 30.41 15.82
C LYS A 4 -7.22 30.51 14.31
N LYS A 5 -6.01 30.88 13.89
CA LYS A 5 -5.63 30.81 12.49
C LYS A 5 -5.75 29.34 12.07
N GLU A 6 -6.75 28.97 11.29
CA GLU A 6 -6.85 27.64 10.69
C GLU A 6 -5.56 27.40 9.92
N ARG A 7 -4.84 26.33 10.29
CA ARG A 7 -3.61 25.94 9.56
C ARG A 7 -4.03 25.33 8.22
N ALA A 8 -3.55 25.90 7.15
CA ALA A 8 -3.68 25.27 5.83
C ALA A 8 -2.96 23.91 5.81
N PRO A 9 -3.44 22.95 5.02
CA PRO A 9 -2.71 21.72 4.72
C PRO A 9 -1.29 22.02 4.22
N ALA A 10 -0.39 21.04 4.34
CA ALA A 10 0.95 21.18 3.80
C ALA A 10 0.92 21.30 2.26
N GLU A 11 1.75 22.18 1.69
CA GLU A 11 1.81 22.45 0.23
C GLU A 11 1.97 21.17 -0.62
N ARG A 12 2.71 20.16 -0.13
CA ARG A 12 2.86 18.87 -0.82
C ARG A 12 1.56 18.12 -1.05
N LEU A 13 0.47 18.48 -0.34
CA LEU A 13 -0.85 17.88 -0.52
C LEU A 13 -1.66 18.51 -1.66
N GLU A 14 -1.29 19.70 -2.13
CA GLU A 14 -2.01 20.39 -3.20
C GLU A 14 -2.04 19.61 -4.51
N ASN A 15 -0.98 18.83 -4.76
CA ASN A 15 -0.82 18.02 -5.96
C ASN A 15 -1.15 16.54 -5.76
N VAL A 16 -1.65 16.13 -4.58
CA VAL A 16 -2.08 14.75 -4.29
C VAL A 16 -3.52 14.58 -4.77
N ARG A 17 -3.73 13.65 -5.68
CA ARG A 17 -5.05 13.39 -6.26
C ARG A 17 -5.79 12.32 -5.48
N PHE A 18 -7.08 12.55 -5.23
CA PHE A 18 -7.96 11.49 -4.73
C PHE A 18 -8.06 10.34 -5.74
N SER A 19 -8.08 9.11 -5.23
CA SER A 19 -8.26 7.93 -6.08
C SER A 19 -9.66 7.94 -6.71
N PRO A 20 -9.79 7.96 -8.04
CA PRO A 20 -11.09 7.86 -8.71
C PRO A 20 -11.80 6.54 -8.41
N ILE A 21 -11.04 5.48 -8.08
CA ILE A 21 -11.57 4.16 -7.69
C ILE A 21 -12.45 4.29 -6.43
N ARG A 22 -12.03 5.09 -5.43
CA ARG A 22 -12.82 5.31 -4.22
C ARG A 22 -14.12 6.04 -4.51
N THR A 23 -14.10 7.06 -5.35
CA THR A 23 -15.31 7.80 -5.75
C THR A 23 -16.30 6.89 -6.46
N ILE A 24 -15.85 6.00 -7.33
CA ILE A 24 -16.70 5.02 -8.02
C ILE A 24 -17.28 4.02 -7.02
N LEU A 25 -16.45 3.52 -6.07
CA LEU A 25 -16.91 2.58 -5.05
C LEU A 25 -17.98 3.19 -4.13
N GLU A 26 -17.81 4.44 -3.71
CA GLU A 26 -18.79 5.14 -2.87
C GLU A 26 -20.12 5.35 -3.63
N LYS A 27 -20.06 5.70 -4.91
CA LYS A 27 -21.24 5.78 -5.77
C LYS A 27 -21.96 4.43 -5.91
N ALA A 28 -21.21 3.35 -6.13
CA ALA A 28 -21.76 1.99 -6.22
C ALA A 28 -22.49 1.61 -4.93
N ARG A 29 -21.87 1.82 -3.77
CA ARG A 29 -22.47 1.56 -2.45
C ARG A 29 -23.72 2.38 -2.20
N GLU A 30 -23.72 3.65 -2.60
CA GLU A 30 -24.91 4.52 -2.48
C GLU A 30 -26.07 4.01 -3.36
N MET A 31 -25.79 3.58 -4.58
CA MET A 31 -26.80 2.99 -5.46
C MET A 31 -27.38 1.69 -4.87
N GLU A 32 -26.56 0.82 -4.30
CA GLU A 32 -26.99 -0.40 -3.62
C GLU A 32 -27.86 -0.10 -2.40
N ARG A 33 -27.48 0.90 -1.60
CA ARG A 33 -28.22 1.33 -0.42
C ARG A 33 -29.63 1.87 -0.77
N THR A 34 -29.78 2.44 -1.96
CA THR A 34 -31.07 2.94 -2.47
C THR A 34 -31.87 1.86 -3.24
N GLY A 35 -31.45 0.59 -3.19
CA GLY A 35 -32.15 -0.55 -3.80
C GLY A 35 -31.79 -0.82 -5.25
N GLY A 36 -30.79 -0.11 -5.81
CA GLY A 36 -30.26 -0.39 -7.15
C GLY A 36 -29.41 -1.68 -7.18
N LYS A 37 -29.42 -2.39 -8.29
CA LYS A 37 -28.48 -3.49 -8.55
C LYS A 37 -27.25 -2.93 -9.26
N VAL A 38 -26.07 -3.15 -8.69
CA VAL A 38 -24.78 -2.70 -9.26
C VAL A 38 -23.93 -3.92 -9.59
N ILE A 39 -23.37 -3.93 -10.81
CA ILE A 39 -22.29 -4.84 -11.18
C ILE A 39 -21.00 -4.00 -11.15
N SER A 40 -20.17 -4.22 -10.13
CA SER A 40 -18.98 -3.40 -9.92
C SER A 40 -17.74 -4.03 -10.55
N PHE A 41 -17.07 -3.26 -11.40
CA PHE A 41 -15.73 -3.52 -11.93
C PHE A 41 -14.70 -2.49 -11.42
N GLY A 42 -15.06 -1.73 -10.37
CA GLY A 42 -14.29 -0.57 -9.91
C GLY A 42 -13.11 -0.92 -9.00
N VAL A 43 -13.14 -2.08 -8.34
CA VAL A 43 -12.11 -2.51 -7.41
C VAL A 43 -11.60 -3.89 -7.81
N GLY A 44 -10.30 -4.02 -7.99
CA GLY A 44 -9.64 -5.30 -8.24
C GLY A 44 -9.30 -5.97 -6.92
N GLU A 45 -10.18 -6.83 -6.44
CA GLU A 45 -9.94 -7.68 -5.26
C GLU A 45 -10.32 -9.13 -5.57
N PRO A 46 -9.70 -10.12 -4.88
CA PRO A 46 -10.14 -11.51 -5.02
C PRO A 46 -11.59 -11.66 -4.59
N ASP A 47 -12.40 -12.36 -5.40
CA ASP A 47 -13.82 -12.62 -5.16
C ASP A 47 -14.06 -13.83 -4.24
N PHE A 48 -13.01 -14.50 -3.82
CA PHE A 48 -13.03 -15.63 -2.89
C PHE A 48 -12.48 -15.23 -1.51
N PRO A 49 -12.99 -15.83 -0.42
CA PRO A 49 -12.55 -15.52 0.93
C PRO A 49 -11.14 -16.05 1.19
N THR A 50 -10.49 -15.47 2.20
CA THR A 50 -9.21 -15.98 2.72
C THR A 50 -9.31 -17.49 3.00
N PRO A 51 -8.35 -18.31 2.56
CA PRO A 51 -8.35 -19.76 2.76
C PRO A 51 -8.51 -20.15 4.23
N ALA A 52 -9.27 -21.24 4.47
CA ALA A 52 -9.61 -21.69 5.83
C ALA A 52 -8.38 -21.92 6.72
N PRO A 53 -7.27 -22.54 6.27
CA PRO A 53 -6.08 -22.72 7.09
C PRO A 53 -5.46 -21.41 7.56
N ILE A 54 -5.48 -20.37 6.74
CA ILE A 54 -4.93 -19.03 7.11
C ILE A 54 -5.81 -18.38 8.17
N LYS A 55 -7.14 -18.45 8.02
CA LYS A 55 -8.08 -17.95 9.03
C LYS A 55 -7.92 -18.67 10.36
N GLN A 56 -7.78 -19.99 10.34
CA GLN A 56 -7.59 -20.80 11.52
C GLN A 56 -6.27 -20.45 12.23
N ALA A 57 -5.15 -20.41 11.51
CA ALA A 57 -3.84 -20.05 12.07
C ALA A 57 -3.85 -18.64 12.71
N THR A 58 -4.59 -17.70 12.11
CA THR A 58 -4.76 -16.36 12.67
C THR A 58 -5.55 -16.39 13.98
N ALA A 59 -6.64 -17.14 14.02
CA ALA A 59 -7.45 -17.30 15.24
C ALA A 59 -6.66 -17.99 16.37
N GLU A 60 -5.89 -19.02 16.04
CA GLU A 60 -5.01 -19.72 16.97
C GLU A 60 -3.91 -18.80 17.53
N ALA A 61 -3.28 -17.98 16.68
CA ALA A 61 -2.28 -16.99 17.10
C ALA A 61 -2.86 -15.99 18.11
N LEU A 62 -4.08 -15.50 17.86
CA LEU A 62 -4.79 -14.62 18.81
C LEU A 62 -5.12 -15.34 20.13
N ALA A 63 -5.58 -16.59 20.06
CA ALA A 63 -5.91 -17.40 21.25
C ALA A 63 -4.66 -17.72 22.10
N HIS A 64 -3.47 -17.64 21.53
CA HIS A 64 -2.18 -17.82 22.22
C HIS A 64 -1.49 -16.48 22.53
N ASP A 65 -2.24 -15.40 22.65
CA ASP A 65 -1.76 -14.07 23.03
C ASP A 65 -0.61 -13.51 22.16
N ARG A 66 -0.54 -13.90 20.88
CA ARG A 66 0.40 -13.33 19.91
C ARG A 66 0.00 -11.91 19.49
N THR A 67 -0.16 -11.02 20.49
CA THR A 67 -0.70 -9.66 20.34
C THR A 67 0.25 -8.57 20.80
N HIS A 68 1.47 -8.92 21.16
CA HIS A 68 2.48 -7.99 21.65
C HIS A 68 3.32 -7.39 20.50
N TYR A 69 4.13 -6.39 20.83
CA TYR A 69 5.05 -5.77 19.88
C TYR A 69 5.99 -6.79 19.23
N SER A 70 6.13 -6.69 17.93
CA SER A 70 7.14 -7.40 17.16
C SER A 70 8.37 -6.50 16.92
N SER A 71 9.38 -7.06 16.26
CA SER A 71 10.47 -6.25 15.71
C SER A 71 9.92 -5.23 14.71
N ASN A 72 10.54 -4.04 14.62
CA ASN A 72 10.21 -3.02 13.62
C ASN A 72 10.35 -3.52 12.18
N ARG A 73 11.12 -4.59 11.96
CA ARG A 73 11.25 -5.27 10.66
C ARG A 73 10.19 -6.35 10.42
N GLY A 74 9.30 -6.60 11.36
CA GLY A 74 8.38 -7.74 11.37
C GLY A 74 8.96 -8.96 12.07
N VAL A 75 8.14 -9.98 12.34
CA VAL A 75 8.57 -11.19 13.02
C VAL A 75 9.58 -11.98 12.17
N LEU A 76 10.60 -12.54 12.82
CA LEU A 76 11.71 -13.18 12.12
C LEU A 76 11.25 -14.40 11.32
N GLU A 77 10.35 -15.18 11.86
CA GLU A 77 9.79 -16.36 11.22
C GLU A 77 9.14 -16.03 9.86
N LEU A 78 8.37 -14.93 9.78
CA LEU A 78 7.80 -14.47 8.53
C LEU A 78 8.89 -14.03 7.54
N ARG A 79 9.91 -13.33 7.99
CA ARG A 79 11.02 -12.89 7.14
C ARG A 79 11.84 -14.07 6.60
N GLN A 80 12.02 -15.12 7.40
CA GLN A 80 12.66 -16.38 6.97
C GLN A 80 11.84 -17.08 5.87
N GLU A 81 10.53 -17.16 6.03
CA GLU A 81 9.64 -17.72 5.00
C GLU A 81 9.63 -16.89 3.71
N ILE A 82 9.66 -15.55 3.82
CA ILE A 82 9.78 -14.66 2.66
C ILE A 82 11.11 -14.90 1.93
N SER A 83 12.23 -14.98 2.65
CA SER A 83 13.55 -15.30 2.05
C SER A 83 13.53 -16.63 1.32
N GLY A 84 12.97 -17.67 1.96
CA GLY A 84 12.80 -18.98 1.34
C GLY A 84 11.92 -18.97 0.10
N LEU A 85 10.81 -18.21 0.11
CA LEU A 85 9.92 -18.03 -1.04
C LEU A 85 10.63 -17.34 -2.20
N LEU A 86 11.32 -16.23 -1.93
CA LEU A 86 12.08 -15.49 -2.95
C LEU A 86 13.17 -16.37 -3.58
N LYS A 87 13.91 -17.14 -2.78
CA LYS A 87 14.89 -18.08 -3.29
C LYS A 87 14.27 -19.12 -4.24
N ARG A 88 13.11 -19.69 -3.88
CA ARG A 88 12.41 -20.66 -4.72
C ARG A 88 11.84 -20.06 -6.01
N SER A 89 11.33 -18.85 -5.96
CA SER A 89 10.62 -18.23 -7.08
C SER A 89 11.51 -17.45 -8.04
N THR A 90 12.58 -16.84 -7.53
CA THR A 90 13.45 -15.95 -8.31
C THR A 90 14.92 -16.42 -8.38
N GLY A 91 15.33 -17.36 -7.54
CA GLY A 91 16.72 -17.76 -7.35
C GLY A 91 17.54 -16.80 -6.47
N LEU A 92 16.99 -15.65 -6.09
CA LEU A 92 17.66 -14.65 -5.27
C LEU A 92 17.57 -15.02 -3.79
N THR A 93 18.65 -14.81 -3.05
CA THR A 93 18.70 -15.04 -1.61
C THR A 93 18.88 -13.72 -0.89
N TYR A 94 18.05 -13.47 0.10
CA TYR A 94 18.10 -12.30 0.98
C TYR A 94 18.28 -12.75 2.42
N ASP A 95 19.11 -12.02 3.19
CA ASP A 95 19.24 -12.24 4.62
C ASP A 95 17.93 -11.82 5.33
N PRO A 96 17.25 -12.76 6.01
CA PRO A 96 16.00 -12.43 6.70
C PRO A 96 16.20 -11.47 7.88
N VAL A 97 17.42 -11.31 8.39
CA VAL A 97 17.72 -10.41 9.51
C VAL A 97 17.92 -8.98 9.02
N GLU A 98 18.72 -8.78 7.95
CA GLU A 98 19.17 -7.46 7.54
C GLU A 98 18.50 -6.93 6.27
N GLU A 99 18.01 -7.79 5.37
CA GLU A 99 17.58 -7.38 4.03
C GLU A 99 16.07 -7.49 3.80
N ILE A 100 15.27 -7.89 4.81
CA ILE A 100 13.81 -8.01 4.70
C ILE A 100 13.11 -7.13 5.73
N LEU A 101 12.22 -6.26 5.26
CA LEU A 101 11.29 -5.46 6.05
C LEU A 101 9.85 -5.80 5.67
N VAL A 102 9.05 -6.16 6.66
CA VAL A 102 7.61 -6.41 6.48
C VAL A 102 6.83 -5.14 6.78
N THR A 103 5.90 -4.80 5.89
CA THR A 103 5.05 -3.61 5.98
C THR A 103 3.57 -3.97 5.95
N THR A 104 2.70 -3.02 6.32
CA THR A 104 1.25 -3.18 6.22
C THR A 104 0.80 -2.94 4.76
N GLY A 105 1.14 -3.89 3.91
CA GLY A 105 0.86 -3.86 2.48
C GLY A 105 1.88 -3.09 1.64
N GLY A 106 1.79 -3.25 0.31
CA GLY A 106 2.74 -2.67 -0.64
C GLY A 106 2.74 -1.14 -0.69
N ALA A 107 1.64 -0.48 -0.33
CA ALA A 107 1.57 0.97 -0.32
C ALA A 107 2.51 1.58 0.73
N GLU A 108 2.60 0.97 1.92
CA GLU A 108 3.54 1.38 2.96
C GLU A 108 4.98 1.09 2.55
N ALA A 109 5.25 -0.07 1.95
CA ALA A 109 6.58 -0.42 1.45
C ALA A 109 7.10 0.62 0.45
N ILE A 110 6.27 1.02 -0.52
CA ILE A 110 6.61 2.04 -1.53
C ILE A 110 6.86 3.39 -0.87
N HIS A 111 5.98 3.79 0.07
CA HIS A 111 6.15 5.05 0.79
C HIS A 111 7.45 5.09 1.60
N HIS A 112 7.78 4.02 2.29
CA HIS A 112 9.05 3.92 3.03
C HIS A 112 10.26 3.94 2.10
N ALA A 113 10.22 3.20 0.99
CA ALA A 113 11.29 3.22 0.00
C ALA A 113 11.50 4.63 -0.55
N PHE A 114 10.45 5.32 -0.99
CA PHE A 114 10.56 6.67 -1.52
C PHE A 114 11.05 7.67 -0.45
N THR A 115 10.53 7.58 0.78
CA THR A 115 10.98 8.46 1.86
C THR A 115 12.46 8.24 2.22
N ALA A 116 12.97 7.01 2.03
CA ALA A 116 14.35 6.67 2.35
C ALA A 116 15.35 7.07 1.25
N PHE A 117 14.92 7.13 -0.01
CA PHE A 117 15.81 7.29 -1.16
C PHE A 117 15.61 8.59 -1.96
N LEU A 118 14.52 9.33 -1.73
CA LEU A 118 14.21 10.54 -2.52
C LEU A 118 14.34 11.80 -1.68
N ASP A 119 15.05 12.76 -2.22
CA ASP A 119 15.07 14.15 -1.77
C ASP A 119 14.06 15.00 -2.55
N PRO A 120 13.61 16.15 -2.01
CA PRO A 120 12.74 17.06 -2.75
C PRO A 120 13.34 17.49 -4.09
N GLY A 121 12.59 17.26 -5.18
CA GLY A 121 13.00 17.58 -6.54
C GLY A 121 13.59 16.40 -7.32
N ASP A 122 13.86 15.26 -6.69
CA ASP A 122 14.26 14.04 -7.40
C ASP A 122 13.18 13.56 -8.34
N GLU A 123 13.58 12.95 -9.45
CA GLU A 123 12.66 12.44 -10.47
C GLU A 123 12.48 10.92 -10.35
N VAL A 124 11.22 10.47 -10.43
CA VAL A 124 10.86 9.05 -10.43
C VAL A 124 10.11 8.70 -11.70
N ILE A 125 10.67 7.81 -12.52
CA ILE A 125 10.03 7.33 -13.75
C ILE A 125 8.94 6.33 -13.38
N ILE A 126 7.72 6.59 -13.84
CA ILE A 126 6.55 5.73 -13.63
C ILE A 126 6.01 5.28 -14.99
N PRO A 127 6.23 4.01 -15.40
CA PRO A 127 5.60 3.47 -16.60
C PRO A 127 4.07 3.49 -16.47
N THR A 128 3.37 3.99 -17.48
CA THR A 128 1.90 4.11 -17.46
C THR A 128 1.25 3.28 -18.57
N PRO A 129 0.05 2.68 -18.33
CA PRO A 129 -0.82 2.88 -17.17
C PRO A 129 -0.26 2.25 -15.88
N ALA A 130 -0.44 2.95 -14.74
CA ALA A 130 0.09 2.55 -13.44
C ALA A 130 -0.95 2.71 -12.33
N PHE A 131 -0.68 2.10 -11.19
CA PHE A 131 -1.50 2.30 -10.00
C PHE A 131 -1.37 3.74 -9.49
N VAL A 132 -2.50 4.40 -9.26
CA VAL A 132 -2.58 5.83 -8.91
C VAL A 132 -1.74 6.22 -7.68
N ASN A 133 -1.53 5.28 -6.75
CA ASN A 133 -0.77 5.57 -5.53
C ASN A 133 0.73 5.79 -5.78
N TYR A 134 1.30 5.32 -6.88
CA TYR A 134 2.73 5.55 -7.17
C TYR A 134 3.02 7.04 -7.36
N GLU A 135 2.23 7.71 -8.19
CA GLU A 135 2.36 9.15 -8.43
C GLU A 135 2.16 9.95 -7.13
N ASN A 136 1.13 9.61 -6.35
CA ASN A 136 0.86 10.25 -5.08
C ASN A 136 1.98 10.04 -4.05
N ALA A 137 2.56 8.85 -3.96
CA ALA A 137 3.65 8.56 -3.04
C ALA A 137 4.92 9.36 -3.38
N VAL A 138 5.25 9.50 -4.67
CA VAL A 138 6.34 10.35 -5.15
C VAL A 138 6.13 11.81 -4.74
N ARG A 139 4.95 12.37 -5.01
CA ARG A 139 4.60 13.76 -4.66
C ARG A 139 4.63 14.02 -3.15
N LEU A 140 4.19 13.05 -2.34
CA LEU A 140 4.23 13.16 -0.88
C LEU A 140 5.65 13.27 -0.33
N CYS A 141 6.65 12.73 -1.03
CA CYS A 141 8.07 12.88 -0.68
C CYS A 141 8.68 14.19 -1.21
N GLY A 142 7.91 15.03 -1.91
CA GLY A 142 8.41 16.24 -2.55
C GLY A 142 9.14 16.00 -3.87
N ALA A 143 9.14 14.76 -4.35
CA ALA A 143 9.76 14.36 -5.61
C ALA A 143 8.82 14.57 -6.81
N VAL A 144 9.36 14.45 -8.02
CA VAL A 144 8.67 14.71 -9.29
C VAL A 144 8.38 13.40 -10.02
N PRO A 145 7.10 13.02 -10.23
CA PRO A 145 6.77 11.85 -11.04
C PRO A 145 6.93 12.16 -12.52
N VAL A 146 7.75 11.38 -13.21
CA VAL A 146 7.96 11.41 -14.67
C VAL A 146 7.19 10.25 -15.28
N LEU A 147 6.05 10.55 -15.91
CA LEU A 147 5.18 9.52 -16.49
C LEU A 147 5.73 9.07 -17.85
N LEU A 148 5.98 7.77 -17.99
CA LEU A 148 6.43 7.14 -19.22
C LEU A 148 5.30 6.30 -19.83
N PRO A 149 4.58 6.82 -20.88
CA PRO A 149 3.54 6.04 -21.54
C PRO A 149 4.13 4.79 -22.21
N LEU A 150 3.57 3.61 -21.88
CA LEU A 150 3.87 2.39 -22.60
C LEU A 150 2.94 2.26 -23.81
N HIS A 151 3.49 1.90 -24.94
CA HIS A 151 2.72 1.59 -26.14
C HIS A 151 2.55 0.08 -26.28
N PRO A 152 1.41 -0.39 -26.81
CA PRO A 152 1.17 -1.82 -27.06
C PRO A 152 2.14 -2.37 -28.12
#